data_39740338d8df016f0c7c24343520cc07
#
_entry.id   39740338d8df016f0c7c24343520cc07
#
_cell.length_a   1.000
_cell.length_b   1.000
_cell.length_c   1.000
_cell.angle_alpha   90.00
_cell.angle_beta   90.00
_cell.angle_gamma   90.00
#
_symmetry.space_group_name_H-M   'P 1'
#
loop_
_entity.id
_entity.type
_entity.pdbx_description
1 polymer ?
#
loop_
_entity_poly.entity_id
_entity_poly.type
_entity_poly.pdbx_seq_one_letter_code
_entity_poly.pdbx_strand_id
1 'polypeptide(L)'
;MVIRIGRPNTSTSFVYQIGTEALLVIVNEKNPVQVLTEGQVFELFTGQVQNWKSINGTDAPIQVWAFPTGEDVQEIFSQTVLHGSPIKSGAHLANSQDEMVQAVQKDVNAIGIITQKWKTGNISGAYTIATNLPVLAETLSKPEKTIAHIIACMQK
;
A
#
# COMPACT_ATOMS: atom_id res chain seq x y z
N MET A 1 21.62 5.44 -4.66
CA MET A 1 20.65 5.68 -3.56
C MET A 1 19.33 5.04 -3.96
N VAL A 2 18.73 4.28 -3.06
CA VAL A 2 17.39 3.69 -3.22
C VAL A 2 16.51 4.21 -2.08
N ILE A 3 15.24 4.49 -2.37
CA ILE A 3 14.27 4.86 -1.34
C ILE A 3 13.36 3.66 -1.09
N ARG A 4 13.16 3.30 0.18
CA ARG A 4 12.34 2.19 0.64
C ARG A 4 11.39 2.59 1.75
N ILE A 5 10.36 1.78 1.95
CA ILE A 5 9.41 1.91 3.05
C ILE A 5 9.50 0.67 3.94
N GLY A 6 9.56 0.87 5.26
CA GLY A 6 9.60 -0.21 6.23
C GLY A 6 11.01 -0.63 6.61
N ARG A 7 11.45 -1.83 6.21
CA ARG A 7 12.73 -2.41 6.65
C ARG A 7 13.82 -2.26 5.59
N PRO A 8 15.09 -2.03 6.02
CA PRO A 8 16.22 -2.02 5.10
C PRO A 8 16.47 -3.41 4.50
N ASN A 9 16.96 -3.44 3.25
CA ASN A 9 17.12 -4.69 2.52
C ASN A 9 18.37 -5.49 2.92
N THR A 10 19.43 -4.84 3.38
CA THR A 10 20.70 -5.53 3.68
C THR A 10 21.41 -4.95 4.90
N SER A 11 22.18 -5.80 5.58
CA SER A 11 23.01 -5.41 6.73
C SER A 11 24.27 -4.58 6.38
N THR A 12 24.55 -4.36 5.08
CA THR A 12 25.77 -3.71 4.59
C THR A 12 25.55 -2.31 4.02
N SER A 13 24.32 -1.85 3.97
CA SER A 13 23.98 -0.52 3.45
C SER A 13 24.03 0.56 4.52
N PHE A 14 24.37 1.78 4.10
CA PHE A 14 24.15 2.97 4.92
C PHE A 14 22.68 3.36 4.78
N VAL A 15 21.98 3.42 5.91
CA VAL A 15 20.52 3.64 5.97
C VAL A 15 20.25 4.93 6.72
N TYR A 16 19.43 5.79 6.12
CA TYR A 16 19.03 7.08 6.68
C TYR A 16 17.50 7.17 6.63
N GLN A 17 16.87 7.38 7.78
CA GLN A 17 15.44 7.69 7.79
C GLN A 17 15.24 9.13 7.30
N ILE A 18 14.43 9.27 6.25
CA ILE A 18 14.13 10.55 5.60
C ILE A 18 12.68 11.00 5.80
N GLY A 19 11.87 10.20 6.48
CA GLY A 19 10.49 10.52 6.77
C GLY A 19 9.72 9.34 7.35
N THR A 20 8.41 9.51 7.46
CA THR A 20 7.45 8.46 7.83
C THR A 20 6.28 8.48 6.85
N GLU A 21 5.64 7.33 6.69
CA GLU A 21 4.49 7.16 5.81
C GLU A 21 3.42 6.30 6.49
N ALA A 22 2.18 6.42 6.03
CA ALA A 22 1.09 5.52 6.40
C ALA A 22 0.67 4.66 5.20
N LEU A 23 0.26 3.44 5.46
CA LEU A 23 -0.26 2.51 4.47
C LEU A 23 -1.77 2.34 4.65
N LEU A 24 -2.52 2.53 3.57
CA LEU A 24 -3.97 2.54 3.56
C LEU A 24 -4.53 1.48 2.61
N VAL A 25 -5.66 0.90 2.99
CA VAL A 25 -6.59 0.27 2.05
C VAL A 25 -7.52 1.34 1.51
N ILE A 26 -7.68 1.37 0.19
CA ILE A 26 -8.51 2.35 -0.49
C ILE A 26 -9.65 1.69 -1.26
N VAL A 27 -10.75 2.41 -1.33
CA VAL A 27 -11.93 2.12 -2.16
C VAL A 27 -12.32 3.36 -2.95
N ASN A 28 -13.14 3.18 -3.98
CA ASN A 28 -13.74 4.32 -4.68
C ASN A 28 -14.64 5.12 -3.73
N GLU A 29 -14.64 6.44 -3.82
CA GLU A 29 -15.48 7.30 -2.97
C GLU A 29 -16.99 7.03 -3.08
N LYS A 30 -17.43 6.46 -4.23
CA LYS A 30 -18.83 6.10 -4.48
C LYS A 30 -19.20 4.68 -4.01
N ASN A 31 -18.21 3.90 -3.54
CA ASN A 31 -18.50 2.61 -2.93
C ASN A 31 -19.25 2.84 -1.60
N PRO A 32 -20.37 2.19 -1.34
CA PRO A 32 -21.09 2.38 -0.07
C PRO A 32 -20.33 1.88 1.16
N VAL A 33 -19.34 1.00 0.99
CA VAL A 33 -18.48 0.49 2.06
C VAL A 33 -17.25 1.38 2.18
N GLN A 34 -17.30 2.35 3.09
CA GLN A 34 -16.25 3.35 3.29
C GLN A 34 -15.34 3.07 4.50
N VAL A 35 -15.72 2.12 5.35
CA VAL A 35 -14.96 1.73 6.54
C VAL A 35 -14.89 0.21 6.60
N LEU A 36 -13.70 -0.32 6.79
CA LEU A 36 -13.43 -1.75 6.90
C LEU A 36 -12.70 -2.06 8.22
N THR A 37 -12.95 -3.24 8.75
CA THR A 37 -12.13 -3.82 9.81
C THR A 37 -10.97 -4.61 9.20
N GLU A 38 -9.93 -4.90 9.99
CA GLU A 38 -8.80 -5.72 9.55
C GLU A 38 -9.24 -7.10 9.05
N GLY A 39 -10.16 -7.76 9.79
CA GLY A 39 -10.72 -9.05 9.39
C GLY A 39 -11.42 -8.99 8.03
N GLN A 40 -12.22 -7.94 7.78
CA GLN A 40 -12.86 -7.74 6.47
C GLN A 40 -11.81 -7.52 5.36
N VAL A 41 -10.77 -6.72 5.62
CA VAL A 41 -9.67 -6.53 4.64
C VAL A 41 -9.02 -7.88 4.34
N PHE A 42 -8.71 -8.68 5.35
CA PHE A 42 -8.18 -10.03 5.17
C PHE A 42 -9.09 -10.90 4.30
N GLU A 43 -10.39 -10.98 4.61
CA GLU A 43 -11.37 -11.79 3.86
C GLU A 43 -11.52 -11.34 2.40
N LEU A 44 -11.48 -10.03 2.15
CA LEU A 44 -11.59 -9.44 0.81
C LEU A 44 -10.36 -9.79 -0.04
N PHE A 45 -9.17 -9.58 0.48
CA PHE A 45 -7.93 -9.79 -0.27
C PHE A 45 -7.58 -11.28 -0.45
N THR A 46 -7.94 -12.14 0.51
CA THR A 46 -7.79 -13.59 0.37
C THR A 46 -8.88 -14.25 -0.48
N GLY A 47 -9.97 -13.50 -0.79
CA GLY A 47 -11.08 -13.98 -1.62
C GLY A 47 -12.09 -14.84 -0.87
N GLN A 48 -12.08 -14.82 0.47
CA GLN A 48 -13.13 -15.45 1.29
C GLN A 48 -14.46 -14.71 1.11
N VAL A 49 -14.41 -13.39 0.97
CA VAL A 49 -15.54 -12.55 0.55
C VAL A 49 -15.27 -12.03 -0.86
N GLN A 50 -16.16 -12.32 -1.81
CA GLN A 50 -15.99 -12.00 -3.23
C GLN A 50 -17.05 -11.02 -3.77
N ASN A 51 -18.05 -10.69 -2.96
CA ASN A 51 -19.12 -9.78 -3.33
C ASN A 51 -19.34 -8.75 -2.22
N TRP A 52 -19.42 -7.48 -2.59
CA TRP A 52 -19.63 -6.38 -1.66
C TRP A 52 -20.90 -6.50 -0.80
N LYS A 53 -21.94 -7.18 -1.34
CA LYS A 53 -23.18 -7.45 -0.61
C LYS A 53 -22.96 -8.20 0.71
N SER A 54 -21.97 -9.07 0.77
CA SER A 54 -21.65 -9.86 1.98
C SER A 54 -21.20 -8.98 3.15
N ILE A 55 -20.81 -7.74 2.88
CA ILE A 55 -20.38 -6.76 3.90
C ILE A 55 -21.19 -5.45 3.80
N ASN A 56 -22.48 -5.58 3.47
CA ASN A 56 -23.47 -4.50 3.38
C ASN A 56 -23.20 -3.49 2.24
N GLY A 57 -22.46 -3.88 1.21
CA GLY A 57 -22.25 -3.11 0.00
C GLY A 57 -23.29 -3.42 -1.10
N THR A 58 -23.00 -2.99 -2.31
CA THR A 58 -23.80 -3.31 -3.51
C THR A 58 -23.68 -4.78 -3.88
N ASP A 59 -24.67 -5.31 -4.59
CA ASP A 59 -24.61 -6.67 -5.16
C ASP A 59 -23.70 -6.65 -6.40
N ALA A 60 -22.40 -6.68 -6.17
CA ALA A 60 -21.36 -6.60 -7.20
C ALA A 60 -20.09 -7.35 -6.78
N PRO A 61 -19.37 -7.96 -7.75
CA PRO A 61 -18.11 -8.64 -7.46
C PRO A 61 -17.03 -7.64 -7.07
N ILE A 62 -16.16 -8.05 -6.13
CA ILE A 62 -15.05 -7.24 -5.65
C ILE A 62 -13.85 -7.38 -6.61
N GLN A 63 -13.35 -6.23 -7.09
CA GLN A 63 -12.16 -6.14 -7.93
C GLN A 63 -10.95 -5.81 -7.06
N VAL A 64 -10.19 -6.84 -6.71
CA VAL A 64 -9.00 -6.70 -5.85
C VAL A 64 -7.81 -6.30 -6.71
N TRP A 65 -7.12 -5.24 -6.29
CA TRP A 65 -5.86 -4.76 -6.85
C TRP A 65 -4.73 -4.91 -5.84
N ALA A 66 -3.59 -5.38 -6.30
CA ALA A 66 -2.38 -5.61 -5.51
C ALA A 66 -1.14 -5.11 -6.26
N PHE A 67 -0.01 -4.98 -5.56
CA PHE A 67 1.28 -4.79 -6.21
C PHE A 67 1.97 -6.14 -6.47
N PRO A 68 2.93 -6.20 -7.41
CA PRO A 68 3.78 -7.37 -7.56
C PRO A 68 4.52 -7.74 -6.28
N THR A 69 4.83 -9.02 -6.11
CA THR A 69 5.68 -9.50 -5.02
C THR A 69 7.04 -8.83 -5.06
N GLY A 70 7.56 -8.42 -3.91
CA GLY A 70 8.83 -7.70 -3.79
C GLY A 70 8.69 -6.17 -3.72
N GLU A 71 7.51 -5.63 -3.98
CA GLU A 71 7.22 -4.22 -3.69
C GLU A 71 7.05 -4.01 -2.19
N ASP A 72 7.71 -2.99 -1.62
CA ASP A 72 7.70 -2.74 -0.16
C ASP A 72 6.29 -2.64 0.42
N VAL A 73 5.39 -1.94 -0.27
CA VAL A 73 3.99 -1.77 0.13
C VAL A 73 3.27 -3.12 0.19
N GLN A 74 3.50 -3.99 -0.80
CA GLN A 74 2.91 -5.32 -0.87
C GLN A 74 3.45 -6.23 0.25
N GLU A 75 4.74 -6.19 0.50
CA GLU A 75 5.39 -6.99 1.55
C GLU A 75 4.88 -6.61 2.95
N ILE A 76 4.77 -5.31 3.23
CA ILE A 76 4.22 -4.81 4.50
C ILE A 76 2.77 -5.28 4.66
N PHE A 77 1.94 -5.11 3.63
CA PHE A 77 0.55 -5.56 3.65
C PHE A 77 0.43 -7.07 3.88
N SER A 78 1.21 -7.86 3.16
CA SER A 78 1.21 -9.32 3.27
C SER A 78 1.61 -9.79 4.67
N GLN A 79 2.54 -9.12 5.33
CA GLN A 79 2.98 -9.47 6.68
C GLN A 79 2.02 -8.99 7.77
N THR A 80 1.49 -7.76 7.65
CA THR A 80 0.71 -7.14 8.73
C THR A 80 -0.76 -7.54 8.72
N VAL A 81 -1.38 -7.67 7.56
CA VAL A 81 -2.82 -7.95 7.40
C VAL A 81 -3.08 -9.37 6.94
N LEU A 82 -2.33 -9.85 5.93
CA LEU A 82 -2.57 -11.19 5.39
C LEU A 82 -1.86 -12.30 6.18
N HIS A 83 -0.95 -11.94 7.11
CA HIS A 83 -0.19 -12.90 7.93
C HIS A 83 0.47 -14.01 7.10
N GLY A 84 0.96 -13.66 5.91
CA GLY A 84 1.57 -14.59 4.96
C GLY A 84 0.57 -15.37 4.10
N SER A 85 -0.73 -15.17 4.26
CA SER A 85 -1.75 -15.78 3.39
C SER A 85 -1.67 -15.20 1.98
N PRO A 86 -1.90 -16.02 0.93
CA PRO A 86 -1.86 -15.53 -0.45
C PRO A 86 -3.07 -14.63 -0.74
N ILE A 87 -2.84 -13.66 -1.62
CA ILE A 87 -3.93 -12.90 -2.23
C ILE A 87 -4.73 -13.83 -3.18
N LYS A 88 -6.03 -13.58 -3.31
CA LYS A 88 -6.91 -14.36 -4.18
C LYS A 88 -6.33 -14.48 -5.60
N SER A 89 -6.50 -15.63 -6.22
CA SER A 89 -6.18 -15.80 -7.64
C SER A 89 -7.07 -14.88 -8.49
N GLY A 90 -6.49 -14.26 -9.52
CA GLY A 90 -7.19 -13.31 -10.37
C GLY A 90 -7.29 -11.89 -9.80
N ALA A 91 -6.55 -11.55 -8.75
CA ALA A 91 -6.32 -10.16 -8.39
C ALA A 91 -5.56 -9.43 -9.50
N HIS A 92 -5.95 -8.18 -9.77
CA HIS A 92 -5.27 -7.33 -10.73
C HIS A 92 -3.95 -6.82 -10.14
N LEU A 93 -2.95 -6.59 -10.99
CA LEU A 93 -1.67 -6.03 -10.56
C LEU A 93 -1.53 -4.59 -11.05
N ALA A 94 -1.16 -3.71 -10.14
CA ALA A 94 -0.73 -2.35 -10.44
C ALA A 94 0.80 -2.25 -10.31
N ASN A 95 1.47 -1.67 -11.30
CA ASN A 95 2.93 -1.54 -11.31
C ASN A 95 3.41 -0.23 -10.67
N SER A 96 2.48 0.62 -10.23
CA SER A 96 2.79 1.88 -9.56
C SER A 96 1.63 2.33 -8.66
N GLN A 97 1.94 3.22 -7.71
CA GLN A 97 0.93 3.85 -6.86
C GLN A 97 -0.11 4.64 -7.69
N ASP A 98 0.35 5.31 -8.75
CA ASP A 98 -0.53 6.06 -9.65
C ASP A 98 -1.50 5.13 -10.38
N GLU A 99 -1.02 4.01 -10.92
CA GLU A 99 -1.87 3.00 -11.55
C GLU A 99 -2.91 2.43 -10.58
N MET A 100 -2.52 2.15 -9.34
CA MET A 100 -3.42 1.70 -8.28
C MET A 100 -4.53 2.72 -8.02
N VAL A 101 -4.17 4.01 -7.86
CA VAL A 101 -5.14 5.10 -7.65
C VAL A 101 -6.09 5.21 -8.83
N GLN A 102 -5.58 5.19 -10.06
CA GLN A 102 -6.41 5.26 -11.26
C GLN A 102 -7.37 4.08 -11.39
N ALA A 103 -6.92 2.87 -11.06
CA ALA A 103 -7.74 1.67 -11.09
C ALA A 103 -8.94 1.80 -10.13
N VAL A 104 -8.68 2.19 -8.88
CA VAL A 104 -9.74 2.35 -7.88
C VAL A 104 -10.66 3.54 -8.19
N GLN A 105 -10.15 4.61 -8.79
CA GLN A 105 -10.99 5.73 -9.22
C GLN A 105 -11.96 5.36 -10.36
N LYS A 106 -11.54 4.49 -11.27
CA LYS A 106 -12.33 4.11 -12.45
C LYS A 106 -13.40 3.06 -12.16
N ASP A 107 -13.21 2.23 -11.15
CA ASP A 107 -14.11 1.14 -10.80
C ASP A 107 -14.63 1.28 -9.37
N VAL A 108 -15.94 1.49 -9.22
CA VAL A 108 -16.63 1.60 -7.92
C VAL A 108 -16.50 0.34 -7.07
N ASN A 109 -16.25 -0.81 -7.70
CA ASN A 109 -16.11 -2.11 -7.05
C ASN A 109 -14.66 -2.48 -6.73
N ALA A 110 -13.71 -1.61 -7.07
CA ALA A 110 -12.30 -1.85 -6.81
C ALA A 110 -11.90 -1.57 -5.36
N ILE A 111 -10.95 -2.36 -4.89
CA ILE A 111 -10.23 -2.19 -3.62
C ILE A 111 -8.73 -2.36 -3.89
N GLY A 112 -7.91 -1.53 -3.24
CA GLY A 112 -6.45 -1.57 -3.39
C GLY A 112 -5.73 -1.05 -2.16
N ILE A 113 -4.41 -0.97 -2.25
CA ILE A 113 -3.53 -0.48 -1.18
C ILE A 113 -2.62 0.62 -1.71
N ILE A 114 -2.41 1.68 -0.94
CA ILE A 114 -1.48 2.78 -1.29
C ILE A 114 -0.79 3.34 -0.04
N THR A 115 0.28 4.09 -0.24
CA THR A 115 0.76 4.99 0.81
C THR A 115 -0.08 6.28 0.84
N GLN A 116 -0.22 6.88 2.02
CA GLN A 116 -1.14 8.01 2.24
C GLN A 116 -0.85 9.20 1.33
N LYS A 117 0.39 9.48 1.01
CA LYS A 117 0.77 10.60 0.11
C LYS A 117 0.18 10.48 -1.29
N TRP A 118 -0.19 9.27 -1.73
CA TRP A 118 -0.83 9.02 -3.02
C TRP A 118 -2.35 9.07 -2.96
N LYS A 119 -2.94 9.32 -1.79
CA LYS A 119 -4.39 9.46 -1.66
C LYS A 119 -4.86 10.75 -2.30
N THR A 120 -5.20 10.69 -3.57
CA THR A 120 -5.67 11.82 -4.38
C THR A 120 -6.91 11.43 -5.19
N GLY A 121 -7.72 12.44 -5.55
CA GLY A 121 -8.93 12.24 -6.37
C GLY A 121 -10.03 11.48 -5.63
N ASN A 122 -10.86 10.78 -6.38
CA ASN A 122 -12.12 10.19 -5.93
C ASN A 122 -11.94 8.82 -5.28
N ILE A 123 -11.07 8.75 -4.27
CA ILE A 123 -10.83 7.55 -3.46
C ILE A 123 -10.91 7.86 -1.97
N SER A 124 -11.36 6.87 -1.20
CA SER A 124 -11.42 6.91 0.27
C SER A 124 -10.47 5.90 0.89
N GLY A 125 -9.86 6.29 2.02
CA GLY A 125 -9.14 5.35 2.87
C GLY A 125 -10.14 4.59 3.73
N ALA A 126 -10.36 3.31 3.43
CA ALA A 126 -11.32 2.47 4.14
C ALA A 126 -10.73 1.80 5.38
N TYR A 127 -9.41 1.60 5.42
CA TYR A 127 -8.68 1.05 6.56
C TYR A 127 -7.24 1.56 6.58
N THR A 128 -6.71 1.84 7.76
CA THR A 128 -5.29 2.18 7.95
C THR A 128 -4.53 0.94 8.39
N ILE A 129 -3.64 0.45 7.53
CA ILE A 129 -2.86 -0.78 7.76
C ILE A 129 -1.76 -0.54 8.79
N ALA A 130 -1.00 0.55 8.60
CA ALA A 130 0.10 0.93 9.46
C ALA A 130 0.32 2.44 9.41
N THR A 131 0.81 2.99 10.51
CA THR A 131 1.23 4.39 10.61
C THR A 131 2.71 4.47 10.99
N ASN A 132 3.34 5.59 10.71
CA ASN A 132 4.74 5.83 11.07
C ASN A 132 5.73 4.81 10.49
N LEU A 133 5.43 4.26 9.30
CA LEU A 133 6.38 3.42 8.58
C LEU A 133 7.59 4.26 8.18
N PRO A 134 8.83 3.87 8.53
CA PRO A 134 9.99 4.65 8.16
C PRO A 134 10.18 4.66 6.65
N VAL A 135 10.42 5.83 6.10
CA VAL A 135 10.91 6.01 4.73
C VAL A 135 12.41 6.11 4.79
N LEU A 136 13.10 5.20 4.13
CA LEU A 136 14.54 5.00 4.23
C LEU A 136 15.23 5.35 2.91
N ALA A 137 16.32 6.10 2.99
CA ALA A 137 17.28 6.25 1.91
C ALA A 137 18.44 5.28 2.17
N GLU A 138 18.71 4.40 1.24
CA GLU A 138 19.78 3.41 1.31
C GLU A 138 20.88 3.70 0.28
N THR A 139 22.15 3.58 0.70
CA THR A 139 23.31 3.69 -0.17
C THR A 139 24.27 2.54 0.08
N LEU A 140 24.90 2.01 -0.97
CA LEU A 140 25.89 0.91 -0.86
C LEU A 140 27.22 1.35 -0.25
N SER A 141 27.53 2.64 -0.32
CA SER A 141 28.72 3.25 0.26
C SER A 141 28.34 4.49 1.04
N LYS A 142 29.25 4.98 1.89
CA LYS A 142 29.05 6.26 2.58
C LYS A 142 28.74 7.35 1.55
N PRO A 143 27.62 8.08 1.68
CA PRO A 143 27.20 9.05 0.67
C PRO A 143 28.21 10.18 0.52
N GLU A 144 28.52 10.54 -0.71
CA GLU A 144 29.30 11.72 -1.06
C GLU A 144 28.51 13.00 -0.71
N LYS A 145 29.20 14.15 -0.68
CA LYS A 145 28.64 15.43 -0.21
C LYS A 145 27.30 15.78 -0.84
N THR A 146 27.13 15.56 -2.14
CA THR A 146 25.86 15.85 -2.85
C THR A 146 24.71 14.97 -2.36
N ILE A 147 24.94 13.67 -2.26
CA ILE A 147 23.91 12.71 -1.78
C ILE A 147 23.63 12.96 -0.30
N ALA A 148 24.64 13.21 0.51
CA ALA A 148 24.49 13.54 1.93
C ALA A 148 23.65 14.82 2.12
N HIS A 149 23.84 15.83 1.26
CA HIS A 149 23.03 17.05 1.29
C HIS A 149 21.57 16.79 0.92
N ILE A 150 21.31 15.97 -0.11
CA ILE A 150 19.94 15.58 -0.50
C ILE A 150 19.25 14.85 0.67
N ILE A 151 19.91 13.87 1.28
CA ILE A 151 19.37 13.14 2.44
C ILE A 151 19.03 14.11 3.58
N ALA A 152 19.93 15.03 3.91
CA ALA A 152 19.72 16.03 4.96
C ALA A 152 18.55 16.99 4.65
N CYS A 153 18.32 17.31 3.38
CA CYS A 153 17.16 18.11 2.96
C CYS A 153 15.84 17.33 3.10
N MET A 154 15.85 16.03 2.89
CA MET A 154 14.66 15.16 3.01
C MET A 154 14.28 14.86 4.46
N GLN A 155 15.20 15.04 5.40
CA GLN A 155 14.98 14.83 6.85
C GLN A 155 14.31 16.02 7.57
N LYS A 156 14.10 17.14 6.88
CA LYS A 156 13.44 18.35 7.40
C LYS A 156 11.92 18.31 7.14
#